data_c7a34762e2e28e15cdcde55dfcd4b8d3
#
_entry.id   c7a34762e2e28e15cdcde55dfcd4b8d3
#
_cell.length_a   1.000
_cell.length_b   1.000
_cell.length_c   1.000
_cell.angle_alpha   90.00
_cell.angle_beta   90.00
_cell.angle_gamma   90.00
#
_symmetry.space_group_name_H-M   'P 1'
#
loop_
_entity.id
_entity.type
_entity.pdbx_description
1 polymer ?
#
loop_
_entity_poly.entity_id
_entity_poly.type
_entity_poly.pdbx_seq_one_letter_code
_entity_poly.pdbx_strand_id
1 'polypeptide(L)'
;MFVNRGYMRPIKPLRVNIQDYDVIAVGTPTWWYTMTPAVKTFLHNENWKGKEVIPFMTNGGWPGHVIKDMKKACTEASFFDEKQIQFDFTGGSELVTPQKEIENWITNIKNNIW
;
A
#
# COMPACT_ATOMS: atom_id res chain seq x y z
N MET A 1 13.29 -12.59 -11.12
CA MET A 1 12.19 -13.15 -10.31
C MET A 1 10.92 -13.24 -11.13
N PHE A 2 10.22 -14.32 -11.01
CA PHE A 2 8.95 -14.52 -11.70
C PHE A 2 7.81 -14.01 -10.84
N VAL A 3 6.93 -13.14 -11.39
CA VAL A 3 5.75 -12.61 -10.69
C VAL A 3 4.51 -13.03 -11.45
N ASN A 4 3.61 -13.73 -10.75
CA ASN A 4 2.33 -14.17 -11.28
C ASN A 4 1.22 -13.49 -10.47
N ARG A 5 0.19 -12.97 -11.13
CA ARG A 5 -0.90 -12.28 -10.46
C ARG A 5 -1.63 -13.12 -9.41
N GLY A 6 -1.70 -14.45 -9.62
CA GLY A 6 -2.32 -15.36 -8.67
C GLY A 6 -1.39 -15.81 -7.57
N TYR A 7 -0.10 -15.53 -7.68
CA TYR A 7 0.88 -16.02 -6.72
C TYR A 7 0.84 -15.24 -5.42
N MET A 8 0.77 -15.97 -4.30
CA MET A 8 0.91 -15.39 -2.97
C MET A 8 2.15 -15.97 -2.31
N ARG A 9 3.16 -15.13 -2.15
CA ARG A 9 4.43 -15.53 -1.54
C ARG A 9 4.25 -15.73 -0.04
N PRO A 10 4.73 -16.83 0.55
CA PRO A 10 4.76 -16.97 2.01
C PRO A 10 5.57 -15.84 2.65
N ILE A 11 5.11 -15.35 3.78
CA ILE A 11 5.78 -14.30 4.54
C ILE A 11 6.05 -14.76 5.96
N LYS A 12 7.03 -14.13 6.60
CA LYS A 12 7.29 -14.35 8.03
C LYS A 12 6.16 -13.72 8.86
N PRO A 13 5.84 -14.29 10.03
CA PRO A 13 4.88 -13.65 10.94
C PRO A 13 5.31 -12.23 11.29
N LEU A 14 4.33 -11.32 11.41
CA LEU A 14 4.58 -9.97 11.85
C LEU A 14 5.00 -9.94 13.31
N ARG A 15 5.78 -8.93 13.68
CA ARG A 15 6.18 -8.70 15.09
C ARG A 15 5.08 -8.06 15.92
N VAL A 16 4.05 -7.52 15.27
CA VAL A 16 2.92 -6.87 15.91
C VAL A 16 1.63 -7.56 15.47
N ASN A 17 0.59 -7.45 16.31
CA ASN A 17 -0.72 -7.95 15.94
C ASN A 17 -1.53 -6.81 15.33
N ILE A 18 -1.93 -6.96 14.07
CA ILE A 18 -2.71 -5.96 13.34
C ILE A 18 -4.03 -5.66 14.07
N GLN A 19 -4.59 -6.66 14.76
CA GLN A 19 -5.87 -6.48 15.45
C GLN A 19 -5.79 -5.49 16.63
N ASP A 20 -4.59 -5.15 17.08
CA ASP A 20 -4.39 -4.15 18.14
C ASP A 20 -4.52 -2.70 17.64
N TYR A 21 -4.66 -2.49 16.34
CA TYR A 21 -4.70 -1.16 15.72
C TYR A 21 -5.99 -0.94 14.96
N ASP A 22 -6.50 0.29 14.99
CA ASP A 22 -7.71 0.69 14.25
C ASP A 22 -7.39 1.25 12.87
N VAL A 23 -6.24 1.91 12.74
CA VAL A 23 -5.80 2.54 11.49
C VAL A 23 -4.47 1.94 11.08
N ILE A 24 -4.40 1.47 9.84
CA ILE A 24 -3.20 0.81 9.33
C ILE A 24 -2.85 1.38 7.96
N ALA A 25 -1.63 1.92 7.84
CA ALA A 25 -1.09 2.34 6.56
C ALA A 25 -0.36 1.16 5.93
N VAL A 26 -0.68 0.83 4.69
CA VAL A 26 -0.05 -0.27 3.96
C VAL A 26 0.54 0.27 2.67
N GLY A 27 1.84 0.07 2.50
CA GLY A 27 2.55 0.51 1.31
C GLY A 27 3.17 -0.62 0.53
N THR A 28 3.24 -0.47 -0.79
CA THR A 28 3.85 -1.44 -1.68
C THR A 28 4.48 -0.74 -2.90
N PRO A 29 5.62 -1.23 -3.42
CA PRO A 29 6.00 -0.84 -4.77
C PRO A 29 5.07 -1.50 -5.79
N THR A 30 5.08 -0.98 -7.01
CA THR A 30 4.30 -1.55 -8.12
C THR A 30 5.15 -2.56 -8.87
N TRP A 31 4.67 -3.80 -8.91
CA TRP A 31 5.27 -4.88 -9.69
C TRP A 31 4.22 -5.42 -10.65
N TRP A 32 4.52 -5.36 -11.95
CA TRP A 32 3.61 -5.85 -12.98
C TRP A 32 2.18 -5.28 -12.82
N TYR A 33 2.10 -3.96 -12.61
CA TYR A 33 0.86 -3.20 -12.52
C TYR A 33 0.02 -3.49 -11.27
N THR A 34 0.55 -4.23 -10.29
CA THR A 34 -0.15 -4.53 -9.04
C THR A 34 0.81 -4.54 -7.85
N MET A 35 0.30 -4.89 -6.68
CA MET A 35 1.11 -5.01 -5.46
C MET A 35 2.07 -6.20 -5.54
N THR A 36 3.13 -6.15 -4.72
CA THR A 36 4.07 -7.27 -4.64
C THR A 36 3.39 -8.51 -4.07
N PRO A 37 3.88 -9.73 -4.40
CA PRO A 37 3.32 -10.97 -3.84
C PRO A 37 3.34 -11.02 -2.32
N ALA A 38 4.38 -10.49 -1.68
CA ALA A 38 4.47 -10.47 -0.21
C ALA A 38 3.36 -9.61 0.41
N VAL A 39 3.09 -8.42 -0.15
CA VAL A 39 2.01 -7.56 0.33
C VAL A 39 0.66 -8.22 0.08
N LYS A 40 0.47 -8.85 -1.08
CA LYS A 40 -0.75 -9.58 -1.38
C LYS A 40 -1.03 -10.66 -0.34
N THR A 41 -0.02 -11.44 0.04
CA THR A 41 -0.13 -12.46 1.07
C THR A 41 -0.54 -11.85 2.41
N PHE A 42 0.12 -10.76 2.81
CA PHE A 42 -0.19 -10.06 4.05
C PHE A 42 -1.65 -9.60 4.08
N LEU A 43 -2.13 -8.96 3.01
CA LEU A 43 -3.50 -8.45 2.95
C LEU A 43 -4.53 -9.56 2.98
N HIS A 44 -4.26 -10.69 2.34
CA HIS A 44 -5.18 -11.82 2.33
C HIS A 44 -5.20 -12.60 3.65
N ASN A 45 -4.13 -12.54 4.44
CA ASN A 45 -4.03 -13.28 5.69
C ASN A 45 -4.64 -12.59 6.90
N GLU A 46 -4.93 -11.29 6.81
CA GLU A 46 -5.42 -10.50 7.93
C GLU A 46 -6.94 -10.27 7.85
N ASN A 47 -7.55 -10.07 9.02
CA ASN A 47 -8.95 -9.66 9.10
C ASN A 47 -9.03 -8.14 9.14
N TRP A 48 -9.59 -7.54 8.10
CA TRP A 48 -9.66 -6.08 7.93
C TRP A 48 -11.00 -5.49 8.32
N LYS A 49 -11.93 -6.30 8.78
CA LYS A 49 -13.27 -5.85 9.13
C LYS A 49 -13.22 -4.76 10.19
N GLY A 50 -13.85 -3.63 9.89
CA GLY A 50 -13.90 -2.49 10.81
C GLY A 50 -12.61 -1.69 10.89
N LYS A 51 -11.58 -2.04 10.13
CA LYS A 51 -10.32 -1.30 10.09
C LYS A 51 -10.39 -0.14 9.12
N GLU A 52 -9.62 0.91 9.41
CA GLU A 52 -9.38 2.00 8.47
C GLU A 52 -8.00 1.82 7.86
N VAL A 53 -7.93 1.77 6.54
CA VAL A 53 -6.69 1.48 5.82
C VAL A 53 -6.30 2.65 4.94
N ILE A 54 -5.02 3.02 5.00
CA ILE A 54 -4.43 4.05 4.15
C ILE A 54 -3.52 3.32 3.15
N PRO A 55 -4.02 3.00 1.94
CA PRO A 55 -3.19 2.33 0.95
C PRO A 55 -2.33 3.35 0.22
N PHE A 56 -1.05 3.05 0.06
CA PHE A 56 -0.17 3.87 -0.74
C PHE A 56 0.80 3.00 -1.53
N MET A 57 1.35 3.56 -2.60
CA MET A 57 2.27 2.80 -3.44
C MET A 57 3.29 3.70 -4.09
N THR A 58 4.41 3.10 -4.50
CA THR A 58 5.42 3.75 -5.31
C THR A 58 5.43 3.17 -6.71
N ASN A 59 5.74 3.99 -7.71
CA ASN A 59 5.80 3.56 -9.10
C ASN A 59 6.79 4.43 -9.88
N GLY A 60 7.16 3.98 -11.08
CA GLY A 60 8.04 4.71 -11.98
C GLY A 60 7.33 5.38 -13.15
N GLY A 61 6.03 5.65 -13.02
CA GLY A 61 5.20 6.25 -14.06
C GLY A 61 4.11 5.31 -14.58
N TRP A 62 4.08 4.07 -14.10
CA TRP A 62 3.09 3.07 -14.49
C TRP A 62 2.41 2.51 -13.25
N PRO A 63 1.46 3.26 -12.65
CA PRO A 63 0.85 2.85 -11.38
C PRO A 63 -0.05 1.63 -11.47
N GLY A 64 -0.52 1.25 -12.66
CA GLY A 64 -1.39 0.11 -12.83
C GLY A 64 -2.66 0.22 -12.00
N HIS A 65 -3.07 -0.91 -11.40
CA HIS A 65 -4.29 -0.98 -10.59
C HIS A 65 -3.99 -1.38 -9.13
N VAL A 66 -2.82 -0.97 -8.63
CA VAL A 66 -2.33 -1.33 -7.29
C VAL A 66 -3.31 -0.96 -6.19
N ILE A 67 -3.70 0.32 -6.13
CA ILE A 67 -4.61 0.80 -5.06
C ILE A 67 -5.95 0.07 -5.11
N LYS A 68 -6.49 -0.11 -6.30
CA LYS A 68 -7.73 -0.86 -6.49
C LYS A 68 -7.63 -2.29 -5.98
N ASP A 69 -6.53 -2.96 -6.30
CA ASP A 69 -6.29 -4.33 -5.88
C ASP A 69 -6.10 -4.44 -4.36
N MET A 70 -5.41 -3.47 -3.76
CA MET A 70 -5.25 -3.41 -2.31
C MET A 70 -6.61 -3.27 -1.61
N LYS A 71 -7.48 -2.39 -2.12
CA LYS A 71 -8.83 -2.23 -1.57
C LYS A 71 -9.65 -3.49 -1.67
N LYS A 72 -9.54 -4.23 -2.76
CA LYS A 72 -10.25 -5.51 -2.92
C LYS A 72 -9.76 -6.56 -1.93
N ALA A 73 -8.46 -6.56 -1.62
CA ALA A 73 -7.89 -7.52 -0.69
C ALA A 73 -8.24 -7.24 0.77
N CYS A 74 -8.51 -5.99 1.12
CA CYS A 74 -8.88 -5.58 2.47
C CYS A 74 -10.41 -5.58 2.62
N THR A 75 -11.02 -6.75 2.61
CA THR A 75 -12.47 -6.92 2.65
C THR A 75 -13.07 -6.31 3.92
N GLU A 76 -14.14 -5.51 3.75
CA GLU A 76 -14.89 -4.86 4.83
C GLU A 76 -14.11 -3.77 5.58
N ALA A 77 -12.97 -3.33 5.05
CA ALA A 77 -12.26 -2.16 5.57
C ALA A 77 -12.81 -0.87 4.97
N SER A 78 -12.55 0.25 5.65
CA SER A 78 -12.75 1.60 5.11
C SER A 78 -11.40 2.13 4.65
N PHE A 79 -11.39 3.02 3.65
CA PHE A 79 -10.16 3.54 3.07
C PHE A 79 -10.18 5.06 3.05
N PHE A 80 -9.04 5.68 3.34
CA PHE A 80 -8.88 7.13 3.25
C PHE A 80 -7.43 7.49 2.96
N ASP A 81 -7.23 8.72 2.47
CA ASP A 81 -5.90 9.31 2.22
C ASP A 81 -4.96 8.42 1.39
N GLU A 82 -5.50 7.67 0.44
CA GLU A 82 -4.68 6.87 -0.46
C GLU A 82 -3.69 7.75 -1.23
N LYS A 83 -2.50 7.20 -1.55
CA LYS A 83 -1.45 7.98 -2.22
C LYS A 83 -0.69 7.15 -3.24
N GLN A 84 -0.47 7.76 -4.41
CA GLN A 84 0.44 7.26 -5.43
C GLN A 84 1.68 8.16 -5.40
N ILE A 85 2.86 7.55 -5.23
CA ILE A 85 4.13 8.26 -5.17
C ILE A 85 4.96 7.83 -6.37
N GLN A 86 5.33 8.78 -7.22
CA GLN A 86 6.06 8.48 -8.43
C GLN A 86 7.55 8.82 -8.28
N PHE A 87 8.39 7.87 -8.66
CA PHE A 87 9.82 8.05 -8.83
C PHE A 87 10.15 8.06 -10.32
N ASP A 88 11.42 8.26 -10.68
CA ASP A 88 11.81 8.32 -12.07
C ASP A 88 11.59 6.96 -12.76
N PHE A 89 11.37 7.00 -14.08
CA PHE A 89 10.98 5.80 -14.84
C PHE A 89 12.14 4.82 -15.05
N THR A 90 13.37 5.20 -14.71
CA THR A 90 14.51 4.29 -14.83
C THR A 90 14.67 3.37 -13.62
N GLY A 91 13.73 3.42 -12.68
CA GLY A 91 13.82 2.65 -11.44
C GLY A 91 14.77 3.28 -10.44
N GLY A 92 15.13 4.55 -10.64
CA GLY A 92 16.03 5.28 -9.78
C GLY A 92 15.38 5.83 -8.53
N SER A 93 16.13 6.62 -7.80
CA SER A 93 15.73 7.18 -6.52
C SER A 93 15.25 8.62 -6.61
N GLU A 94 15.15 9.19 -7.83
CA GLU A 94 14.66 10.56 -8.00
C GLU A 94 13.15 10.60 -7.86
N LEU A 95 12.69 11.40 -6.90
CA LEU A 95 11.27 11.58 -6.62
C LEU A 95 10.66 12.52 -7.67
N VAL A 96 9.65 12.05 -8.39
CA VAL A 96 8.86 12.84 -9.34
C VAL A 96 7.68 13.52 -8.65
N THR A 97 6.99 12.81 -7.77
CA THR A 97 5.94 13.42 -6.94
C THR A 97 6.56 14.55 -6.11
N PRO A 98 5.98 15.76 -6.11
CA PRO A 98 6.56 16.86 -5.33
C PRO A 98 6.68 16.53 -3.84
N GLN A 99 7.83 16.84 -3.26
CA GLN A 99 8.10 16.62 -1.83
C GLN A 99 6.99 17.24 -0.96
N LYS A 100 6.55 18.43 -1.32
CA LYS A 100 5.50 19.16 -0.58
C LYS A 100 4.18 18.40 -0.56
N GLU A 101 3.86 17.72 -1.65
CA GLU A 101 2.64 16.91 -1.75
C GLU A 101 2.66 15.74 -0.77
N ILE A 102 3.83 15.10 -0.62
CA ILE A 102 4.02 14.01 0.34
C ILE A 102 3.92 14.53 1.77
N GLU A 103 4.54 15.67 2.06
CA GLU A 103 4.46 16.30 3.37
C GLU A 103 3.02 16.66 3.75
N ASN A 104 2.26 17.20 2.80
CA ASN A 104 0.85 17.54 3.01
C ASN A 104 0.02 16.27 3.26
N TRP A 105 0.30 15.19 2.55
CA TRP A 105 -0.35 13.92 2.76
C TRP A 105 -0.13 13.38 4.17
N ILE A 106 1.11 13.40 4.64
CA ILE A 106 1.45 12.98 6.00
C ILE A 106 0.76 13.86 7.04
N THR A 107 0.74 15.18 6.83
CA THR A 107 0.07 16.12 7.71
C THR A 107 -1.44 15.84 7.79
N ASN A 108 -2.07 15.58 6.66
CA ASN A 108 -3.50 15.25 6.61
C ASN A 108 -3.80 13.98 7.39
N ILE A 109 -2.95 12.96 7.28
CA ILE A 109 -3.10 11.72 8.04
C ILE A 109 -3.04 12.02 9.54
N LYS A 110 -2.04 12.78 9.98
CA LYS A 110 -1.90 13.17 11.38
C LYS A 110 -3.14 13.88 11.90
N ASN A 111 -3.66 14.82 11.12
CA ASN A 111 -4.84 15.61 11.53
C ASN A 111 -6.10 14.76 11.62
N ASN A 112 -6.19 13.67 10.90
CA ASN A 112 -7.37 12.79 10.89
C ASN A 112 -7.34 11.72 11.98
N ILE A 113 -6.17 11.35 12.48
CA ILE A 113 -6.04 10.28 13.47
C ILE A 113 -5.61 10.76 14.86
N TRP A 114 -5.04 11.94 15.00
CA TRP A 114 -4.58 12.49 16.29
C TRP A 114 -5.55 13.46 16.93
#